data_3fb85779d9feea85ce616674b0f046e6
#
_entry.id   3fb85779d9feea85ce616674b0f046e6
#
_cell.length_a   1.000
_cell.length_b   1.000
_cell.length_c   1.000
_cell.angle_alpha   90.00
_cell.angle_beta   90.00
_cell.angle_gamma   90.00
#
_symmetry.space_group_name_H-M   'P 1'
#
loop_
_entity.id
_entity.type
_entity.pdbx_description
1 polymer ?
#
loop_
_entity_poly.entity_id
_entity_poly.type
_entity_poly.pdbx_seq_one_letter_code
_entity_poly.pdbx_strand_id
1 'polypeptide(L)'
;REPTTYGRQYPSLATQYESPPEAENTHTPPPPPRIMSAPYDIANPTEEHAMLREMVRNFAEEEVEPQALEYDRDEKFNTALFRRLGDLGLLGITVEEEYGGVGMDATAVAIVNEELGYSDPGFCLAYLAHAQLMVNNIAFNGSEEQKARILPKVCSGEWIGCMGMSEPGYGTDVLGMRTSATSNEDGSWTLNGRKMWITNGAIDEDGTPADVCMIYARTGEDQNGRPQITTFIVEKGMTGY
;
A
#
# COMPACT_ATOMS: atom_id res chain seq x y z
N ARG A 1 8.40 36.83 33.52
CA ARG A 1 7.61 35.58 33.35
C ARG A 1 8.58 34.43 33.35
N GLU A 2 8.58 33.64 34.42
CA GLU A 2 9.43 32.48 34.64
C GLU A 2 8.94 31.27 33.84
N PRO A 3 9.80 30.34 33.40
CA PRO A 3 9.41 29.15 32.68
C PRO A 3 8.90 28.05 33.64
N THR A 4 7.71 27.56 33.40
CA THR A 4 7.09 26.48 34.16
C THR A 4 7.65 25.13 33.72
N THR A 5 8.43 24.49 34.60
CA THR A 5 8.94 23.12 34.45
C THR A 5 7.85 22.11 34.78
N TYR A 6 7.40 21.33 33.77
CA TYR A 6 6.57 20.15 34.00
C TYR A 6 7.45 18.92 34.24
N GLY A 7 7.74 18.61 35.51
CA GLY A 7 8.28 17.33 35.91
C GLY A 7 7.16 16.36 36.27
N ARG A 8 6.90 15.34 35.43
CA ARG A 8 6.12 14.17 35.84
C ARG A 8 7.05 13.18 36.53
N GLN A 9 6.88 13.00 37.84
CA GLN A 9 7.43 11.88 38.59
C GLN A 9 6.61 10.63 38.24
N TYR A 10 7.29 9.59 37.72
CA TYR A 10 6.72 8.25 37.62
C TYR A 10 7.02 7.51 38.92
N PRO A 11 6.02 6.83 39.56
CA PRO A 11 6.30 6.01 40.73
C PRO A 11 7.11 4.78 40.32
N SER A 12 8.18 4.51 41.06
CA SER A 12 9.02 3.33 40.98
C SER A 12 8.20 2.11 41.36
N LEU A 13 7.89 1.24 40.40
CA LEU A 13 7.41 -0.11 40.64
C LEU A 13 8.60 -1.02 40.95
N ALA A 14 9.05 -1.03 42.19
CA ALA A 14 9.89 -2.09 42.72
C ALA A 14 8.98 -3.30 43.00
N THR A 15 8.82 -4.19 42.04
CA THR A 15 8.19 -5.49 42.22
C THR A 15 9.21 -6.41 42.88
N GLN A 16 8.92 -6.89 44.09
CA GLN A 16 9.70 -7.95 44.73
C GLN A 16 9.56 -9.23 43.89
N TYR A 17 10.65 -9.65 43.29
CA TYR A 17 10.75 -10.91 42.60
C TYR A 17 11.14 -11.98 43.64
N GLU A 18 10.18 -12.80 44.07
CA GLU A 18 10.50 -14.05 44.77
C GLU A 18 11.00 -15.06 43.74
N SER A 19 12.20 -15.56 43.96
CA SER A 19 12.81 -16.60 43.11
C SER A 19 11.99 -17.90 43.24
N PRO A 20 11.64 -18.54 42.13
CA PRO A 20 10.98 -19.85 42.17
C PRO A 20 11.94 -20.93 42.74
N PRO A 21 11.41 -21.99 43.39
CA PRO A 21 12.22 -23.04 43.97
C PRO A 21 13.04 -23.75 42.89
N GLU A 22 14.28 -24.15 43.27
CA GLU A 22 15.20 -24.91 42.42
C GLU A 22 14.54 -26.20 41.94
N ALA A 23 14.21 -26.27 40.66
CA ALA A 23 13.80 -27.48 39.99
C ALA A 23 15.07 -28.32 39.65
N GLU A 24 15.06 -29.59 40.03
CA GLU A 24 16.12 -30.55 39.70
C GLU A 24 16.45 -30.51 38.21
N ASN A 25 17.68 -30.15 37.92
CA ASN A 25 18.20 -29.89 36.58
C ASN A 25 18.59 -31.21 35.88
N THR A 26 17.62 -31.89 35.26
CA THR A 26 17.89 -32.95 34.28
C THR A 26 18.13 -32.30 32.91
N HIS A 27 19.28 -31.65 32.75
CA HIS A 27 19.71 -31.13 31.47
C HIS A 27 20.09 -32.27 30.52
N THR A 28 19.15 -32.68 29.69
CA THR A 28 19.51 -33.23 28.38
C THR A 28 19.97 -32.04 27.54
N PRO A 29 21.21 -32.04 27.01
CA PRO A 29 21.66 -30.94 26.15
C PRO A 29 20.70 -30.83 24.94
N PRO A 30 20.36 -29.61 24.52
CA PRO A 30 19.54 -29.43 23.34
C PRO A 30 20.24 -30.09 22.15
N PRO A 31 19.48 -30.68 21.19
CA PRO A 31 20.05 -31.22 20.00
C PRO A 31 20.91 -30.15 19.31
N PRO A 32 22.05 -30.54 18.72
CA PRO A 32 22.90 -29.56 18.02
C PRO A 32 22.08 -28.81 17.00
N PRO A 33 22.34 -27.51 16.82
CA PRO A 33 21.61 -26.71 15.84
C PRO A 33 21.71 -27.42 14.49
N ARG A 34 20.56 -27.62 13.83
CA ARG A 34 20.54 -28.10 12.44
C ARG A 34 21.38 -27.11 11.63
N ILE A 35 22.54 -27.55 11.20
CA ILE A 35 23.36 -26.81 10.25
C ILE A 35 22.51 -26.75 8.98
N MET A 36 21.90 -25.60 8.69
CA MET A 36 21.26 -25.37 7.41
C MET A 36 22.36 -25.50 6.36
N SER A 37 22.19 -26.40 5.40
CA SER A 37 23.20 -26.78 4.41
C SER A 37 23.50 -25.70 3.37
N ALA A 38 22.81 -24.57 3.42
CA ALA A 38 23.09 -23.34 2.67
C ALA A 38 22.72 -22.13 3.52
N PRO A 39 23.40 -20.97 3.38
CA PRO A 39 22.96 -19.75 4.00
C PRO A 39 21.54 -19.41 3.50
N TYR A 40 20.62 -19.21 4.43
CA TYR A 40 19.27 -18.75 4.10
C TYR A 40 19.38 -17.33 3.53
N ASP A 41 19.03 -17.18 2.26
CA ASP A 41 18.97 -15.85 1.61
C ASP A 41 17.63 -15.19 1.94
N ILE A 42 17.65 -14.25 2.86
CA ILE A 42 16.47 -13.49 3.29
C ILE A 42 15.88 -12.66 2.16
N ALA A 43 16.70 -12.23 1.20
CA ALA A 43 16.29 -11.41 0.08
C ALA A 43 15.65 -12.23 -1.06
N ASN A 44 16.02 -13.53 -1.15
CA ASN A 44 15.50 -14.46 -2.14
C ASN A 44 15.21 -15.80 -1.49
N PRO A 45 14.14 -15.90 -0.68
CA PRO A 45 13.89 -17.10 0.14
C PRO A 45 13.53 -18.35 -0.67
N THR A 46 13.09 -18.20 -1.92
CA THR A 46 12.79 -19.30 -2.85
C THR A 46 13.36 -19.02 -4.24
N GLU A 47 13.40 -20.05 -5.08
CA GLU A 47 13.81 -19.89 -6.49
C GLU A 47 12.86 -18.95 -7.26
N GLU A 48 11.57 -18.96 -6.97
CA GLU A 48 10.58 -18.07 -7.57
C GLU A 48 10.86 -16.60 -7.24
N HIS A 49 11.24 -16.30 -5.99
CA HIS A 49 11.66 -14.95 -5.59
C HIS A 49 12.93 -14.49 -6.31
N ALA A 50 13.91 -15.39 -6.48
CA ALA A 50 15.13 -15.09 -7.21
C ALA A 50 14.84 -14.82 -8.71
N MET A 51 13.98 -15.63 -9.31
CA MET A 51 13.55 -15.43 -10.71
C MET A 51 12.76 -14.11 -10.88
N LEU A 52 11.87 -13.80 -9.93
CA LEU A 52 11.14 -12.52 -9.92
C LEU A 52 12.12 -11.35 -9.86
N ARG A 53 13.10 -11.39 -8.94
CA ARG A 53 14.12 -10.34 -8.81
C ARG A 53 14.89 -10.13 -10.11
N GLU A 54 15.34 -11.20 -10.73
CA GLU A 54 16.06 -11.12 -12.00
C GLU A 54 15.18 -10.49 -13.11
N MET A 55 13.94 -10.92 -13.21
CA MET A 55 12.99 -10.41 -14.20
C MET A 55 12.71 -8.91 -13.97
N VAL A 56 12.43 -8.49 -12.73
CA VAL A 56 12.14 -7.08 -12.43
C VAL A 56 13.38 -6.21 -12.62
N ARG A 57 14.56 -6.68 -12.22
CA ARG A 57 15.83 -5.97 -12.43
C ARG A 57 16.09 -5.73 -13.91
N ASN A 58 15.98 -6.76 -14.74
CA ASN A 58 16.19 -6.62 -16.18
C ASN A 58 15.19 -5.61 -16.78
N PHE A 59 13.92 -5.70 -16.41
CA PHE A 59 12.91 -4.72 -16.84
C PHE A 59 13.26 -3.30 -16.36
N ALA A 60 13.69 -3.14 -15.12
CA ALA A 60 14.04 -1.84 -14.55
C ALA A 60 15.26 -1.22 -15.27
N GLU A 61 16.32 -1.99 -15.52
CA GLU A 61 17.53 -1.54 -16.20
C GLU A 61 17.29 -1.26 -17.70
N GLU A 62 16.47 -2.07 -18.37
CA GLU A 62 16.26 -1.97 -19.81
C GLU A 62 15.17 -0.97 -20.22
N GLU A 63 14.09 -0.86 -19.44
CA GLU A 63 12.92 -0.05 -19.82
C GLU A 63 12.67 1.14 -18.87
N VAL A 64 12.93 1.01 -17.55
CA VAL A 64 12.61 2.07 -16.57
C VAL A 64 13.74 3.08 -16.43
N GLU A 65 14.97 2.65 -16.16
CA GLU A 65 16.11 3.54 -15.92
C GLU A 65 16.41 4.50 -17.09
N PRO A 66 16.35 4.07 -18.37
CA PRO A 66 16.70 4.95 -19.50
C PRO A 66 15.84 6.20 -19.62
N GLN A 67 14.59 6.17 -19.14
CA GLN A 67 13.66 7.30 -19.22
C GLN A 67 13.56 8.11 -17.92
N ALA A 68 14.05 7.59 -16.78
CA ALA A 68 13.80 8.13 -15.44
C ALA A 68 14.14 9.63 -15.33
N LEU A 69 15.35 10.05 -15.70
CA LEU A 69 15.79 11.44 -15.60
C LEU A 69 15.03 12.40 -16.51
N GLU A 70 14.58 11.95 -17.68
CA GLU A 70 13.82 12.77 -18.61
C GLU A 70 12.40 13.01 -18.06
N TYR A 71 11.73 11.94 -17.62
CA TYR A 71 10.37 12.03 -17.10
C TYR A 71 10.30 12.77 -15.75
N ASP A 72 11.30 12.60 -14.88
CA ASP A 72 11.42 13.36 -13.62
C ASP A 72 11.59 14.87 -13.91
N ARG A 73 12.55 15.24 -14.79
CA ARG A 73 12.77 16.64 -15.15
C ARG A 73 11.57 17.30 -15.79
N ASP A 74 10.86 16.57 -16.64
CA ASP A 74 9.72 17.08 -17.40
C ASP A 74 8.40 16.94 -16.62
N GLU A 75 8.44 16.43 -15.36
CA GLU A 75 7.29 16.20 -14.47
C GLU A 75 6.19 15.34 -15.13
N LYS A 76 6.60 14.29 -15.86
CA LYS A 76 5.70 13.43 -16.65
C LYS A 76 5.54 12.05 -16.06
N PHE A 77 4.36 11.46 -16.29
CA PHE A 77 4.08 10.06 -15.96
C PHE A 77 4.07 9.21 -17.24
N ASN A 78 4.91 8.17 -17.26
CA ASN A 78 4.95 7.25 -18.41
C ASN A 78 3.87 6.18 -18.29
N THR A 79 2.63 6.53 -18.69
CA THR A 79 1.47 5.64 -18.66
C THR A 79 1.69 4.36 -19.48
N ALA A 80 2.37 4.45 -20.63
CA ALA A 80 2.64 3.28 -21.48
C ALA A 80 3.57 2.29 -20.77
N LEU A 81 4.66 2.79 -20.18
CA LEU A 81 5.59 1.97 -19.42
C LEU A 81 4.94 1.40 -18.16
N PHE A 82 4.08 2.19 -17.49
CA PHE A 82 3.33 1.71 -16.33
C PHE A 82 2.42 0.51 -16.67
N ARG A 83 1.75 0.54 -17.81
CA ARG A 83 0.91 -0.58 -18.27
C ARG A 83 1.71 -1.84 -18.56
N ARG A 84 3.00 -1.71 -18.94
CA ARG A 84 3.91 -2.86 -19.10
C ARG A 84 4.08 -3.66 -17.81
N LEU A 85 3.96 -3.03 -16.64
CA LEU A 85 3.93 -3.76 -15.35
C LEU A 85 2.75 -4.74 -15.27
N GLY A 86 1.61 -4.42 -15.88
CA GLY A 86 0.47 -5.33 -15.99
C GLY A 86 0.76 -6.55 -16.84
N ASP A 87 1.42 -6.37 -18.01
CA ASP A 87 1.84 -7.47 -18.89
C ASP A 87 2.81 -8.44 -18.16
N LEU A 88 3.59 -7.93 -17.22
CA LEU A 88 4.52 -8.70 -16.39
C LEU A 88 3.86 -9.30 -15.13
N GLY A 89 2.56 -9.04 -14.90
CA GLY A 89 1.83 -9.51 -13.72
C GLY A 89 2.14 -8.74 -12.42
N LEU A 90 2.96 -7.69 -12.48
CA LEU A 90 3.45 -6.98 -11.29
C LEU A 90 2.37 -6.15 -10.60
N LEU A 91 1.39 -5.62 -11.35
CA LEU A 91 0.31 -4.79 -10.78
C LEU A 91 -0.66 -5.57 -9.89
N GLY A 92 -0.74 -6.89 -10.05
CA GLY A 92 -1.56 -7.80 -9.25
C GLY A 92 -0.74 -8.87 -8.52
N ILE A 93 0.49 -8.57 -8.13
CA ILE A 93 1.45 -9.60 -7.65
C ILE A 93 0.95 -10.40 -6.44
N THR A 94 0.17 -9.81 -5.55
CA THR A 94 -0.41 -10.49 -4.35
C THR A 94 -1.88 -10.84 -4.51
N VAL A 95 -2.50 -10.51 -5.64
CA VAL A 95 -3.90 -10.80 -5.92
C VAL A 95 -4.03 -12.26 -6.38
N GLU A 96 -5.10 -12.92 -5.96
CA GLU A 96 -5.42 -14.29 -6.36
C GLU A 96 -5.55 -14.42 -7.88
N GLU A 97 -5.14 -15.57 -8.43
CA GLU A 97 -5.15 -15.85 -9.87
C GLU A 97 -6.55 -15.74 -10.48
N GLU A 98 -7.59 -16.10 -9.73
CA GLU A 98 -8.98 -16.00 -10.19
C GLU A 98 -9.43 -14.58 -10.52
N TYR A 99 -8.75 -13.54 -9.95
CA TYR A 99 -8.98 -12.13 -10.26
C TYR A 99 -7.91 -11.53 -11.18
N GLY A 100 -7.06 -12.35 -11.80
CA GLY A 100 -6.04 -11.93 -12.73
C GLY A 100 -4.72 -11.51 -12.08
N GLY A 101 -4.50 -11.86 -10.82
CA GLY A 101 -3.24 -11.68 -10.11
C GLY A 101 -2.29 -12.86 -10.26
N VAL A 102 -1.17 -12.82 -9.52
CA VAL A 102 -0.11 -13.84 -9.53
C VAL A 102 -0.11 -14.69 -8.26
N GLY A 103 -0.72 -14.19 -7.18
CA GLY A 103 -0.84 -14.92 -5.91
C GLY A 103 0.45 -15.07 -5.12
N MET A 104 1.46 -14.22 -5.36
CA MET A 104 2.70 -14.23 -4.60
C MET A 104 2.54 -13.51 -3.23
N ASP A 105 3.59 -13.54 -2.42
CA ASP A 105 3.58 -13.04 -1.05
C ASP A 105 4.15 -11.61 -0.89
N ALA A 106 4.23 -11.14 0.36
CA ALA A 106 4.78 -9.83 0.70
C ALA A 106 6.29 -9.70 0.39
N THR A 107 7.04 -10.80 0.33
CA THR A 107 8.45 -10.79 -0.06
C THR A 107 8.57 -10.42 -1.53
N ALA A 108 7.71 -10.95 -2.38
CA ALA A 108 7.65 -10.58 -3.78
C ALA A 108 7.36 -9.08 -3.97
N VAL A 109 6.45 -8.52 -3.18
CA VAL A 109 6.18 -7.07 -3.17
C VAL A 109 7.45 -6.28 -2.81
N ALA A 110 8.19 -6.70 -1.79
CA ALA A 110 9.43 -6.03 -1.38
C ALA A 110 10.48 -6.06 -2.50
N ILE A 111 10.62 -7.21 -3.18
CA ILE A 111 11.54 -7.38 -4.32
C ILE A 111 11.20 -6.40 -5.45
N VAL A 112 9.93 -6.33 -5.85
CA VAL A 112 9.51 -5.42 -6.92
C VAL A 112 9.78 -3.96 -6.56
N ASN A 113 9.47 -3.55 -5.32
CA ASN A 113 9.74 -2.19 -4.86
C ASN A 113 11.25 -1.88 -4.80
N GLU A 114 12.07 -2.83 -4.38
CA GLU A 114 13.53 -2.66 -4.31
C GLU A 114 14.14 -2.45 -5.70
N GLU A 115 13.81 -3.32 -6.65
CA GLU A 115 14.37 -3.26 -7.99
C GLU A 115 13.87 -2.04 -8.80
N LEU A 116 12.58 -1.74 -8.76
CA LEU A 116 12.03 -0.53 -9.40
C LEU A 116 12.56 0.75 -8.74
N GLY A 117 12.60 0.78 -7.39
CA GLY A 117 13.03 1.95 -6.64
C GLY A 117 14.52 2.25 -6.78
N TYR A 118 15.34 1.26 -7.12
CA TYR A 118 16.75 1.45 -7.41
C TYR A 118 16.95 2.24 -8.73
N SER A 119 16.14 1.96 -9.75
CA SER A 119 16.22 2.60 -11.06
C SER A 119 15.45 3.93 -11.15
N ASP A 120 14.21 3.95 -10.63
CA ASP A 120 13.34 5.13 -10.64
C ASP A 120 12.41 5.15 -9.42
N PRO A 121 12.76 5.89 -8.35
CA PRO A 121 11.92 6.00 -7.15
C PRO A 121 10.52 6.60 -7.42
N GLY A 122 10.40 7.50 -8.40
CA GLY A 122 9.11 8.12 -8.78
C GLY A 122 8.18 7.10 -9.44
N PHE A 123 8.70 6.34 -10.38
CA PHE A 123 7.98 5.26 -11.05
C PHE A 123 7.60 4.14 -10.06
N CYS A 124 8.51 3.78 -9.15
CA CYS A 124 8.25 2.83 -8.07
C CYS A 124 7.13 3.33 -7.15
N LEU A 125 7.10 4.62 -6.81
CA LEU A 125 6.02 5.20 -6.00
C LEU A 125 4.67 5.11 -6.71
N ALA A 126 4.62 5.33 -8.03
CA ALA A 126 3.41 5.14 -8.82
C ALA A 126 2.93 3.68 -8.79
N TYR A 127 3.85 2.72 -8.94
CA TYR A 127 3.57 1.29 -8.79
C TYR A 127 3.02 0.98 -7.39
N LEU A 128 3.68 1.46 -6.32
CA LEU A 128 3.27 1.24 -4.93
C LEU A 128 1.85 1.77 -4.66
N ALA A 129 1.56 2.99 -5.11
CA ALA A 129 0.24 3.60 -4.92
C ALA A 129 -0.87 2.80 -5.60
N HIS A 130 -0.62 2.28 -6.79
CA HIS A 130 -1.55 1.43 -7.50
C HIS A 130 -1.68 0.04 -6.86
N ALA A 131 -0.60 -0.74 -6.84
CA ALA A 131 -0.63 -2.15 -6.49
C ALA A 131 -0.90 -2.37 -5.00
N GLN A 132 -0.28 -1.58 -4.11
CA GLN A 132 -0.33 -1.84 -2.68
C GLN A 132 -1.37 -0.99 -1.95
N LEU A 133 -1.58 0.27 -2.33
CA LEU A 133 -2.55 1.10 -1.65
C LEU A 133 -3.96 0.95 -2.21
N MET A 134 -4.13 0.73 -3.51
CA MET A 134 -5.45 0.62 -4.12
C MET A 134 -5.83 -0.84 -4.42
N VAL A 135 -5.04 -1.59 -5.19
CA VAL A 135 -5.36 -2.97 -5.59
C VAL A 135 -5.50 -3.89 -4.38
N ASN A 136 -4.52 -3.88 -3.47
CA ASN A 136 -4.59 -4.69 -2.24
C ASN A 136 -5.77 -4.30 -1.35
N ASN A 137 -6.13 -3.02 -1.30
CA ASN A 137 -7.27 -2.59 -0.51
C ASN A 137 -8.57 -3.21 -1.03
N ILE A 138 -8.77 -3.25 -2.34
CA ILE A 138 -9.92 -3.94 -2.95
C ILE A 138 -9.81 -5.45 -2.76
N ALA A 139 -8.65 -6.05 -2.96
CA ALA A 139 -8.45 -7.50 -2.82
C ALA A 139 -8.79 -8.00 -1.41
N PHE A 140 -8.39 -7.24 -0.36
CA PHE A 140 -8.63 -7.66 1.02
C PHE A 140 -9.99 -7.25 1.58
N ASN A 141 -10.57 -6.12 1.13
CA ASN A 141 -11.73 -5.52 1.78
C ASN A 141 -12.95 -5.39 0.86
N GLY A 142 -12.79 -5.58 -0.44
CA GLY A 142 -13.87 -5.52 -1.41
C GLY A 142 -14.84 -6.69 -1.29
N SER A 143 -16.11 -6.47 -1.68
CA SER A 143 -17.05 -7.57 -1.90
C SER A 143 -16.61 -8.40 -3.12
N GLU A 144 -17.07 -9.65 -3.22
CA GLU A 144 -16.77 -10.50 -4.37
C GLU A 144 -17.17 -9.86 -5.70
N GLU A 145 -18.29 -9.12 -5.72
CA GLU A 145 -18.73 -8.36 -6.89
C GLU A 145 -17.75 -7.24 -7.25
N GLN A 146 -17.25 -6.51 -6.26
CA GLN A 146 -16.25 -5.44 -6.47
C GLN A 146 -14.93 -6.01 -6.95
N LYS A 147 -14.46 -7.10 -6.34
CA LYS A 147 -13.24 -7.81 -6.76
C LYS A 147 -13.34 -8.28 -8.20
N ALA A 148 -14.36 -9.05 -8.53
CA ALA A 148 -14.57 -9.62 -9.88
C ALA A 148 -14.67 -8.52 -10.96
N ARG A 149 -15.21 -7.36 -10.63
CA ARG A 149 -15.41 -6.26 -11.58
C ARG A 149 -14.15 -5.41 -11.77
N ILE A 150 -13.35 -5.20 -10.74
CA ILE A 150 -12.27 -4.21 -10.73
C ILE A 150 -10.89 -4.87 -10.86
N LEU A 151 -10.63 -5.93 -10.08
CA LEU A 151 -9.29 -6.51 -10.00
C LEU A 151 -8.72 -6.94 -11.35
N PRO A 152 -9.45 -7.63 -12.25
CA PRO A 152 -8.90 -8.00 -13.55
C PRO A 152 -8.38 -6.81 -14.36
N LYS A 153 -9.06 -5.67 -14.29
CA LYS A 153 -8.69 -4.47 -15.04
C LYS A 153 -7.49 -3.74 -14.45
N VAL A 154 -7.39 -3.70 -13.12
CA VAL A 154 -6.26 -3.03 -12.47
C VAL A 154 -5.01 -3.92 -12.45
N CYS A 155 -5.15 -5.23 -12.34
CA CYS A 155 -4.03 -6.18 -12.44
C CYS A 155 -3.42 -6.20 -13.84
N SER A 156 -4.24 -6.07 -14.90
CA SER A 156 -3.75 -6.01 -16.28
C SER A 156 -3.19 -4.64 -16.69
N GLY A 157 -3.39 -3.59 -15.88
CA GLY A 157 -3.02 -2.21 -16.24
C GLY A 157 -3.98 -1.55 -17.23
N GLU A 158 -5.11 -2.17 -17.57
CA GLU A 158 -6.21 -1.53 -18.33
C GLU A 158 -6.69 -0.29 -17.58
N TRP A 159 -6.92 -0.43 -16.26
CA TRP A 159 -7.24 0.66 -15.36
C TRP A 159 -6.06 1.01 -14.47
N ILE A 160 -5.79 2.30 -14.34
CA ILE A 160 -4.82 2.85 -13.39
C ILE A 160 -5.59 3.36 -12.18
N GLY A 161 -5.13 2.96 -11.00
CA GLY A 161 -5.79 3.30 -9.75
C GLY A 161 -4.92 4.13 -8.81
N CYS A 162 -5.61 4.84 -7.91
CA CYS A 162 -5.00 5.69 -6.90
C CYS A 162 -5.75 5.61 -5.56
N MET A 163 -5.19 6.29 -4.53
CA MET A 163 -5.82 6.38 -3.22
C MET A 163 -5.77 7.81 -2.69
N GLY A 164 -6.93 8.35 -2.33
CA GLY A 164 -7.08 9.68 -1.75
C GLY A 164 -7.42 9.61 -0.26
N MET A 165 -6.41 9.78 0.61
CA MET A 165 -6.57 9.84 2.05
C MET A 165 -6.25 11.24 2.59
N SER A 166 -5.06 11.77 2.29
CA SER A 166 -4.57 13.06 2.79
C SER A 166 -5.41 14.24 2.29
N GLU A 167 -5.52 15.27 3.12
CA GLU A 167 -6.19 16.52 2.82
C GLU A 167 -5.25 17.71 3.06
N PRO A 168 -5.54 18.92 2.54
CA PRO A 168 -4.68 20.08 2.75
C PRO A 168 -4.34 20.39 4.22
N GLY A 169 -5.24 20.06 5.15
CA GLY A 169 -5.05 20.30 6.58
C GLY A 169 -4.79 19.04 7.41
N TYR A 170 -4.83 17.86 6.80
CA TYR A 170 -4.82 16.57 7.51
C TYR A 170 -3.96 15.54 6.79
N GLY A 171 -2.74 15.35 7.29
CA GLY A 171 -1.82 14.30 6.85
C GLY A 171 -1.76 13.17 7.89
N THR A 172 -0.89 13.31 8.89
CA THR A 172 -0.74 12.33 9.98
C THR A 172 -2.03 12.16 10.79
N ASP A 173 -2.76 13.24 11.05
CA ASP A 173 -4.08 13.20 11.70
C ASP A 173 -5.18 12.87 10.68
N VAL A 174 -5.19 11.64 10.18
CA VAL A 174 -6.21 11.17 9.22
C VAL A 174 -7.62 11.14 9.81
N LEU A 175 -7.76 10.97 11.13
CA LEU A 175 -9.06 10.99 11.80
C LEU A 175 -9.69 12.39 11.82
N GLY A 176 -8.88 13.43 11.69
CA GLY A 176 -9.33 14.82 11.57
C GLY A 176 -9.86 15.19 10.18
N MET A 177 -9.83 14.27 9.18
CA MET A 177 -10.26 14.58 7.81
C MET A 177 -11.64 15.19 7.74
N ARG A 178 -11.85 16.06 6.75
CA ARG A 178 -13.10 16.80 6.55
C ARG A 178 -13.93 16.31 5.37
N THR A 179 -13.32 15.57 4.44
CA THR A 179 -14.09 14.92 3.37
C THR A 179 -15.18 14.08 4.00
N SER A 180 -16.42 14.32 3.60
CA SER A 180 -17.61 13.66 4.15
C SER A 180 -18.35 12.90 3.06
N ALA A 181 -19.10 11.89 3.47
CA ALA A 181 -20.02 11.16 2.64
C ALA A 181 -21.38 11.12 3.34
N THR A 182 -22.44 11.48 2.61
CA THR A 182 -23.81 11.49 3.08
C THR A 182 -24.63 10.50 2.28
N SER A 183 -25.36 9.61 2.97
CA SER A 183 -26.28 8.68 2.31
C SER A 183 -27.51 9.40 1.80
N ASN A 184 -27.95 9.04 0.60
CA ASN A 184 -29.17 9.53 -0.03
C ASN A 184 -30.33 8.56 0.16
N GLU A 185 -31.57 9.01 -0.06
CA GLU A 185 -32.78 8.18 0.09
C GLU A 185 -32.83 6.99 -0.89
N ASP A 186 -32.16 7.11 -2.03
CA ASP A 186 -32.07 6.06 -3.06
C ASP A 186 -30.98 5.01 -2.78
N GLY A 187 -30.27 5.13 -1.64
CA GLY A 187 -29.16 4.24 -1.24
C GLY A 187 -27.80 4.61 -1.84
N SER A 188 -27.73 5.65 -2.67
CA SER A 188 -26.47 6.22 -3.13
C SER A 188 -25.78 7.08 -2.06
N TRP A 189 -24.55 7.51 -2.32
CA TRP A 189 -23.79 8.37 -1.44
C TRP A 189 -23.29 9.62 -2.18
N THR A 190 -23.36 10.76 -1.53
CA THR A 190 -22.76 12.00 -2.01
C THR A 190 -21.48 12.28 -1.23
N LEU A 191 -20.33 12.30 -1.92
CA LEU A 191 -19.03 12.66 -1.36
C LEU A 191 -18.79 14.14 -1.56
N ASN A 192 -18.29 14.82 -0.52
CA ASN A 192 -17.92 16.22 -0.57
C ASN A 192 -16.64 16.48 0.21
N GLY A 193 -15.60 17.00 -0.48
CA GLY A 193 -14.32 17.29 0.14
C GLY A 193 -13.20 17.52 -0.86
N ARG A 194 -11.98 17.57 -0.35
CA ARG A 194 -10.76 17.74 -1.15
C ARG A 194 -9.66 16.85 -0.61
N LYS A 195 -9.08 16.06 -1.49
CA LYS A 195 -7.87 15.27 -1.21
C LYS A 195 -6.64 15.95 -1.84
N MET A 196 -5.43 15.60 -1.38
CA MET A 196 -4.19 16.21 -1.82
C MET A 196 -3.07 15.16 -1.91
N TRP A 197 -2.12 15.40 -2.80
CA TRP A 197 -0.94 14.55 -3.02
C TRP A 197 -1.29 13.11 -3.38
N ILE A 198 -2.22 12.97 -4.33
CA ILE A 198 -2.68 11.67 -4.79
C ILE A 198 -1.76 11.20 -5.91
N THR A 199 -0.85 10.27 -5.60
CA THR A 199 -0.05 9.57 -6.61
C THR A 199 -0.97 8.85 -7.59
N ASN A 200 -0.73 8.98 -8.89
CA ASN A 200 -1.60 8.53 -9.99
C ASN A 200 -2.98 9.24 -10.03
N GLY A 201 -3.19 10.33 -9.31
CA GLY A 201 -4.47 11.06 -9.35
C GLY A 201 -4.77 11.66 -10.72
N ALA A 202 -3.72 12.02 -11.47
CA ALA A 202 -3.76 12.33 -12.89
C ALA A 202 -2.76 11.43 -13.62
N ILE A 203 -3.13 10.91 -14.78
CA ILE A 203 -2.36 9.89 -15.51
C ILE A 203 -1.72 10.40 -16.80
N ASP A 204 -1.90 11.67 -17.11
CA ASP A 204 -1.29 12.37 -18.25
C ASP A 204 -1.15 13.88 -18.00
N GLU A 205 -0.54 14.58 -18.97
CA GLU A 205 -0.32 16.03 -18.92
C GLU A 205 -1.60 16.87 -19.04
N ASP A 206 -2.67 16.30 -19.57
CA ASP A 206 -3.99 16.93 -19.69
C ASP A 206 -4.78 16.87 -18.36
N GLY A 207 -4.23 16.18 -17.36
CA GLY A 207 -4.87 16.00 -16.06
C GLY A 207 -6.00 14.97 -16.08
N THR A 208 -5.93 14.00 -17.01
CA THR A 208 -6.89 12.90 -17.05
C THR A 208 -6.87 12.15 -15.72
N PRO A 209 -8.02 12.04 -15.02
CA PRO A 209 -8.06 11.36 -13.73
C PRO A 209 -7.78 9.86 -13.86
N ALA A 210 -7.29 9.25 -12.78
CA ALA A 210 -7.19 7.79 -12.66
C ALA A 210 -8.54 7.11 -12.95
N ASP A 211 -8.50 5.89 -13.47
CA ASP A 211 -9.72 5.15 -13.83
C ASP A 211 -10.53 4.74 -12.59
N VAL A 212 -9.84 4.52 -11.45
CA VAL A 212 -10.47 4.19 -10.17
C VAL A 212 -9.67 4.78 -9.00
N CYS A 213 -10.37 5.35 -8.02
CA CYS A 213 -9.77 5.92 -6.82
C CYS A 213 -10.43 5.39 -5.55
N MET A 214 -9.62 5.01 -4.57
CA MET A 214 -10.08 4.70 -3.22
C MET A 214 -10.11 5.99 -2.40
N ILE A 215 -11.31 6.48 -2.05
CA ILE A 215 -11.50 7.72 -1.29
C ILE A 215 -11.95 7.41 0.13
N TYR A 216 -11.23 7.93 1.12
CA TYR A 216 -11.62 7.89 2.53
C TYR A 216 -12.46 9.10 2.89
N ALA A 217 -13.65 8.89 3.46
CA ALA A 217 -14.57 9.96 3.85
C ALA A 217 -15.26 9.66 5.19
N ARG A 218 -15.58 10.72 5.93
CA ARG A 218 -16.38 10.61 7.16
C ARG A 218 -17.82 10.33 6.80
N THR A 219 -18.38 9.28 7.43
CA THR A 219 -19.78 8.89 7.28
C THR A 219 -20.62 9.18 8.54
N GLY A 220 -19.97 9.62 9.62
CA GLY A 220 -20.64 9.93 10.88
C GLY A 220 -19.69 9.95 12.06
N GLU A 221 -20.27 9.78 13.23
CA GLU A 221 -19.56 9.63 14.51
C GLU A 221 -20.17 8.45 15.28
N ASP A 222 -19.31 7.76 16.05
CA ASP A 222 -19.79 6.74 16.96
C ASP A 222 -20.43 7.37 18.22
N GLN A 223 -20.96 6.53 19.11
CA GLN A 223 -21.59 6.96 20.37
C GLN A 223 -20.64 7.72 21.34
N ASN A 224 -19.33 7.70 21.07
CA ASN A 224 -18.31 8.40 21.85
C ASN A 224 -17.81 9.67 21.13
N GLY A 225 -18.42 10.05 20.02
CA GLY A 225 -18.01 11.20 19.20
C GLY A 225 -16.75 10.95 18.37
N ARG A 226 -16.34 9.69 18.15
CA ARG A 226 -15.21 9.37 17.30
C ARG A 226 -15.66 9.31 15.84
N PRO A 227 -14.87 9.87 14.89
CA PRO A 227 -15.23 9.85 13.49
C PRO A 227 -15.30 8.40 12.96
N GLN A 228 -16.38 8.10 12.26
CA GLN A 228 -16.52 6.91 11.45
C GLN A 228 -16.05 7.23 10.03
N ILE A 229 -15.11 6.45 9.53
CA ILE A 229 -14.52 6.64 8.21
C ILE A 229 -14.84 5.42 7.37
N THR A 230 -15.34 5.66 6.16
CA THR A 230 -15.64 4.63 5.16
C THR A 230 -14.79 4.87 3.93
N THR A 231 -14.37 3.78 3.29
CA THR A 231 -13.65 3.81 2.03
C THR A 231 -14.64 3.66 0.88
N PHE A 232 -14.58 4.56 -0.09
CA PHE A 232 -15.42 4.56 -1.27
C PHE A 232 -14.59 4.26 -2.51
N ILE A 233 -15.11 3.44 -3.40
CA ILE A 233 -14.57 3.24 -4.73
C ILE A 233 -15.22 4.26 -5.65
N VAL A 234 -14.41 5.17 -6.19
CA VAL A 234 -14.85 6.20 -7.13
C VAL A 234 -14.23 5.91 -8.49
N GLU A 235 -15.06 5.88 -9.53
CA GLU A 235 -14.64 5.53 -10.89
C GLU A 235 -14.72 6.74 -11.81
N LYS A 236 -13.82 6.78 -12.77
CA LYS A 236 -13.81 7.79 -13.83
C LYS A 236 -15.15 7.84 -14.54
N GLY A 237 -15.68 9.05 -14.67
CA GLY A 237 -16.99 9.29 -15.26
C GLY A 237 -18.14 9.43 -14.26
N MET A 238 -17.90 9.15 -12.97
CA MET A 238 -18.85 9.54 -11.92
C MET A 238 -18.95 11.06 -11.83
N THR A 239 -20.15 11.58 -11.60
CA THR A 239 -20.40 13.02 -11.54
C THR A 239 -19.59 13.67 -10.43
N GLY A 240 -18.74 14.65 -10.77
CA GLY A 240 -17.92 15.40 -9.82
C GLY A 240 -16.55 14.81 -9.52
N TYR A 241 -16.17 13.71 -10.19
CA TYR A 241 -14.84 13.14 -10.13
C TYR A 241 -13.94 13.66 -11.25
#